data_1ee62a593e32c231f22cb64270f3578f
#
_entry.id   1ee62a593e32c231f22cb64270f3578f
#
_cell.length_a   1.000
_cell.length_b   1.000
_cell.length_c   1.000
_cell.angle_alpha   90.00
_cell.angle_beta   90.00
_cell.angle_gamma   90.00
#
_symmetry.space_group_name_H-M   'P 1'
#
loop_
_entity.id
_entity.type
_entity.pdbx_description
1 polymer ?
#
loop_
_entity_poly.entity_id
_entity_poly.type
_entity_poly.pdbx_seq_one_letter_code
_entity_poly.pdbx_strand_id
1 'polypeptide(L)'
;MKEIFQNIYSALEQLQKLSDRLWESQLRNHELDNLSISKNEVNDKIKSIGTNIDVLSDALDGHKVTNNFLDLLKNYLDNLNKDLQISDFVQLERQTETLRNDAEKLNFFTKIAVQKNTAVIVGANGSGKSTFVNDLGELSLPNLTVIPAQKNLYFSEQIYKRDHTDEDSYRKANLRPSNNAYKIDNSSESEAVTRLFEPFTLMITALVNEVVQLSTDERNFELSKRSVPKWDNLTKIWNKVIPDVTFCVDGVHRQVYPIRNNQQYSFNKLSDGEKCILFYIGNVLLAKDNAYVVVDEPETFLNAAIYNKLWDILISVRKDCQFIFTSHNPEFIMARRGASIFWCKQFSPPDKVELRLLDFKNNLPMDLLTELVGSRKKILFCEGTENSYDYQIFSAIFLDEYTVKPVGGHEKVIQYTKTFLSFQVKCNGDNESLIVV
;
A
#
# COMPACT_ATOMS: atom_id res chain seq x y z
N MET A 1 -0.51 -20.10 -14.58
CA MET A 1 0.47 -19.94 -13.47
C MET A 1 1.70 -20.82 -13.68
N LYS A 2 1.58 -22.15 -13.71
CA LYS A 2 2.74 -23.04 -13.92
C LYS A 2 3.57 -22.70 -15.17
N GLU A 3 2.92 -22.37 -16.28
CA GLU A 3 3.59 -21.96 -17.52
C GLU A 3 4.39 -20.66 -17.34
N ILE A 4 3.85 -19.69 -16.60
CA ILE A 4 4.56 -18.41 -16.32
C ILE A 4 5.84 -18.69 -15.51
N PHE A 5 5.77 -19.53 -14.48
CA PHE A 5 6.96 -19.90 -13.70
C PHE A 5 7.99 -20.67 -14.55
N GLN A 6 7.55 -21.59 -15.38
CA GLN A 6 8.45 -22.28 -16.31
C GLN A 6 9.19 -21.30 -17.24
N ASN A 7 8.47 -20.29 -17.74
CA ASN A 7 9.07 -19.26 -18.59
C ASN A 7 10.04 -18.37 -17.79
N ILE A 8 9.71 -18.03 -16.53
CA ILE A 8 10.63 -17.27 -15.64
C ILE A 8 11.91 -18.08 -15.40
N TYR A 9 11.82 -19.36 -15.06
CA TYR A 9 13.01 -20.20 -14.87
C TYR A 9 13.86 -20.32 -16.14
N SER A 10 13.21 -20.50 -17.30
CA SER A 10 13.93 -20.52 -18.57
C SER A 10 14.64 -19.20 -18.87
N ALA A 11 14.01 -18.07 -18.56
CA ALA A 11 14.62 -16.76 -18.73
C ALA A 11 15.78 -16.52 -17.74
N LEU A 12 15.70 -16.99 -16.50
CA LEU A 12 16.79 -16.94 -15.54
C LEU A 12 18.01 -17.77 -15.97
N GLU A 13 17.79 -18.95 -16.56
CA GLU A 13 18.88 -19.74 -17.15
C GLU A 13 19.56 -19.02 -18.32
N GLN A 14 18.77 -18.31 -19.15
CA GLN A 14 19.32 -17.51 -20.24
C GLN A 14 20.09 -16.31 -19.72
N LEU A 15 19.61 -15.65 -18.66
CA LEU A 15 20.29 -14.54 -17.99
C LEU A 15 21.65 -14.98 -17.41
N GLN A 16 21.71 -16.18 -16.82
CA GLN A 16 22.96 -16.77 -16.34
C GLN A 16 23.96 -16.97 -17.48
N LYS A 17 23.52 -17.54 -18.61
CA LYS A 17 24.35 -17.72 -19.81
C LYS A 17 24.81 -16.40 -20.41
N LEU A 18 23.95 -15.38 -20.36
CA LEU A 18 24.30 -14.02 -20.80
C LEU A 18 25.39 -13.41 -19.92
N SER A 19 25.25 -13.53 -18.58
CA SER A 19 26.26 -13.10 -17.62
C SER A 19 27.63 -13.72 -17.92
N ASP A 20 27.68 -15.02 -18.13
CA ASP A 20 28.91 -15.75 -18.45
C ASP A 20 29.55 -15.24 -19.75
N ARG A 21 28.75 -15.07 -20.80
CA ARG A 21 29.21 -14.59 -22.11
C ARG A 21 29.75 -13.16 -22.07
N LEU A 22 29.03 -12.24 -21.40
CA LEU A 22 29.43 -10.85 -21.31
C LEU A 22 30.70 -10.69 -20.48
N TRP A 23 30.85 -11.46 -19.39
CA TRP A 23 32.07 -11.50 -18.60
C TRP A 23 33.27 -11.97 -19.41
N GLU A 24 33.14 -13.05 -20.16
CA GLU A 24 34.22 -13.54 -21.04
C GLU A 24 34.61 -12.54 -22.15
N SER A 25 33.62 -11.76 -22.64
CA SER A 25 33.91 -10.69 -23.62
C SER A 25 34.72 -9.59 -23.00
N GLN A 26 34.44 -9.18 -21.77
CA GLN A 26 35.19 -8.15 -21.06
C GLN A 26 36.63 -8.61 -20.70
N LEU A 27 36.78 -9.86 -20.32
CA LEU A 27 38.11 -10.47 -20.11
C LEU A 27 38.99 -10.37 -21.36
N ARG A 28 38.42 -10.57 -22.55
CA ARG A 28 39.15 -10.49 -23.83
C ARG A 28 39.54 -9.05 -24.20
N ASN A 29 38.74 -8.08 -23.78
CA ASN A 29 38.97 -6.67 -24.15
C ASN A 29 39.89 -5.91 -23.17
N HIS A 30 40.42 -6.55 -22.13
CA HIS A 30 41.25 -5.93 -21.08
C HIS A 30 40.59 -4.76 -20.33
N GLU A 31 39.23 -4.72 -20.27
CA GLU A 31 38.49 -3.65 -19.63
C GLU A 31 38.28 -3.86 -18.10
N LEU A 32 38.94 -4.87 -17.52
CA LEU A 32 38.76 -5.28 -16.11
C LEU A 32 39.36 -4.35 -15.07
N ASP A 33 40.39 -3.57 -15.45
CA ASP A 33 41.17 -2.74 -14.50
C ASP A 33 40.30 -1.60 -13.88
N ASN A 34 39.11 -1.33 -14.42
CA ASN A 34 38.19 -0.31 -13.96
C ASN A 34 36.86 -0.85 -13.40
N LEU A 35 36.68 -2.18 -13.35
CA LEU A 35 35.44 -2.76 -12.85
C LEU A 35 35.50 -3.04 -11.35
N SER A 36 34.74 -2.31 -10.56
CA SER A 36 34.52 -2.57 -9.13
C SER A 36 33.64 -3.80 -8.86
N ILE A 37 33.08 -4.43 -9.91
CA ILE A 37 32.03 -5.46 -9.84
C ILE A 37 32.61 -6.80 -10.27
N SER A 38 32.36 -7.86 -9.50
CA SER A 38 32.83 -9.21 -9.81
C SER A 38 31.72 -10.05 -10.49
N LYS A 39 32.10 -10.99 -11.35
CA LYS A 39 31.17 -12.00 -11.91
C LYS A 39 30.38 -12.73 -10.82
N ASN A 40 31.02 -13.00 -9.68
CA ASN A 40 30.40 -13.71 -8.57
C ASN A 40 29.24 -12.91 -7.98
N GLU A 41 29.36 -11.59 -7.85
CA GLU A 41 28.29 -10.73 -7.35
C GLU A 41 27.04 -10.77 -8.26
N VAL A 42 27.22 -10.71 -9.58
CA VAL A 42 26.10 -10.83 -10.52
C VAL A 42 25.47 -12.22 -10.46
N ASN A 43 26.27 -13.27 -10.39
CA ASN A 43 25.76 -14.64 -10.27
C ASN A 43 25.03 -14.88 -8.95
N ASP A 44 25.50 -14.31 -7.84
CA ASP A 44 24.83 -14.39 -6.55
C ASP A 44 23.47 -13.64 -6.57
N LYS A 45 23.38 -12.51 -7.27
CA LYS A 45 22.13 -11.79 -7.50
C LYS A 45 21.14 -12.64 -8.31
N ILE A 46 21.57 -13.23 -9.42
CA ILE A 46 20.74 -14.13 -10.25
C ILE A 46 20.25 -15.32 -9.43
N LYS A 47 21.11 -15.93 -8.62
CA LYS A 47 20.74 -17.03 -7.72
C LYS A 47 19.73 -16.59 -6.67
N SER A 48 19.90 -15.39 -6.10
CA SER A 48 18.95 -14.80 -5.16
C SER A 48 17.57 -14.57 -5.80
N ILE A 49 17.52 -14.12 -7.06
CA ILE A 49 16.26 -14.02 -7.82
C ILE A 49 15.60 -15.40 -7.90
N GLY A 50 16.33 -16.44 -8.31
CA GLY A 50 15.82 -17.80 -8.38
C GLY A 50 15.22 -18.27 -7.05
N THR A 51 15.93 -18.07 -5.94
CA THR A 51 15.44 -18.42 -4.61
C THR A 51 14.14 -17.70 -4.24
N ASN A 52 14.03 -16.41 -4.56
CA ASN A 52 12.80 -15.64 -4.32
C ASN A 52 11.64 -16.16 -5.18
N ILE A 53 11.90 -16.54 -6.42
CA ILE A 53 10.88 -17.12 -7.32
C ILE A 53 10.44 -18.50 -6.83
N ASP A 54 11.35 -19.31 -6.28
CA ASP A 54 11.00 -20.62 -5.68
C ASP A 54 10.04 -20.42 -4.51
N VAL A 55 10.39 -19.53 -3.56
CA VAL A 55 9.53 -19.22 -2.40
C VAL A 55 8.16 -18.71 -2.84
N LEU A 56 8.13 -17.88 -3.89
CA LEU A 56 6.90 -17.33 -4.45
C LEU A 56 6.06 -18.43 -5.11
N SER A 57 6.68 -19.33 -5.86
CA SER A 57 6.01 -20.46 -6.50
C SER A 57 5.39 -21.40 -5.46
N ASP A 58 6.12 -21.72 -4.41
CA ASP A 58 5.65 -22.56 -3.31
C ASP A 58 4.48 -21.91 -2.55
N ALA A 59 4.59 -20.60 -2.27
CA ALA A 59 3.53 -19.84 -1.59
C ALA A 59 2.23 -19.77 -2.40
N LEU A 60 2.31 -19.89 -3.72
CA LEU A 60 1.16 -19.85 -4.63
C LEU A 60 0.61 -21.24 -4.97
N ASP A 61 1.33 -22.31 -4.66
CA ASP A 61 0.85 -23.67 -4.98
C ASP A 61 -0.43 -23.97 -4.19
N GLY A 62 -1.45 -24.43 -4.92
CA GLY A 62 -2.79 -24.69 -4.36
C GLY A 62 -3.66 -23.44 -4.10
N HIS A 63 -3.15 -22.21 -4.28
CA HIS A 63 -3.92 -20.99 -4.14
C HIS A 63 -4.50 -20.51 -5.48
N LYS A 64 -5.77 -20.08 -5.46
CA LYS A 64 -6.35 -19.34 -6.58
C LYS A 64 -5.94 -17.87 -6.44
N VAL A 65 -5.08 -17.43 -7.32
CA VAL A 65 -4.69 -16.00 -7.42
C VAL A 65 -5.60 -15.27 -8.39
N THR A 66 -5.73 -13.97 -8.20
CA THR A 66 -6.49 -13.10 -9.10
C THR A 66 -5.77 -12.96 -10.44
N ASN A 67 -6.51 -12.64 -11.51
CA ASN A 67 -5.91 -12.33 -12.81
C ASN A 67 -4.87 -11.21 -12.72
N ASN A 68 -5.10 -10.23 -11.85
CA ASN A 68 -4.17 -9.14 -11.59
C ASN A 68 -2.82 -9.61 -11.08
N PHE A 69 -2.81 -10.62 -10.21
CA PHE A 69 -1.55 -11.17 -9.73
C PHE A 69 -0.81 -11.94 -10.84
N LEU A 70 -1.56 -12.62 -11.73
CA LEU A 70 -0.97 -13.25 -12.90
C LEU A 70 -0.36 -12.22 -13.86
N ASP A 71 -1.00 -11.06 -14.02
CA ASP A 71 -0.48 -9.98 -14.85
C ASP A 71 0.79 -9.35 -14.24
N LEU A 72 0.91 -9.34 -12.92
CA LEU A 72 2.16 -9.00 -12.23
C LEU A 72 3.31 -9.93 -12.61
N LEU A 73 3.07 -11.23 -12.51
CA LEU A 73 4.08 -12.22 -12.86
C LEU A 73 4.47 -12.13 -14.33
N LYS A 74 3.52 -11.85 -15.23
CA LYS A 74 3.80 -11.63 -16.65
C LYS A 74 4.66 -10.38 -16.86
N ASN A 75 4.33 -9.26 -16.21
CA ASN A 75 5.12 -8.04 -16.30
C ASN A 75 6.56 -8.26 -15.80
N TYR A 76 6.72 -9.02 -14.72
CA TYR A 76 8.05 -9.39 -14.23
C TYR A 76 8.83 -10.22 -15.27
N LEU A 77 8.15 -11.21 -15.89
CA LEU A 77 8.73 -12.02 -16.97
C LEU A 77 9.10 -11.16 -18.19
N ASP A 78 8.25 -10.21 -18.57
CA ASP A 78 8.51 -9.30 -19.70
C ASP A 78 9.72 -8.40 -19.44
N ASN A 79 9.90 -7.93 -18.20
CA ASN A 79 11.08 -7.18 -17.80
C ASN A 79 12.34 -8.07 -17.85
N LEU A 80 12.26 -9.26 -17.29
CA LEU A 80 13.35 -10.24 -17.35
C LEU A 80 13.75 -10.54 -18.81
N ASN A 81 12.79 -10.72 -19.72
CA ASN A 81 13.06 -10.95 -21.14
C ASN A 81 13.69 -9.75 -21.85
N LYS A 82 13.34 -8.52 -21.48
CA LYS A 82 14.01 -7.31 -22.01
C LYS A 82 15.47 -7.27 -21.60
N ASP A 83 15.78 -7.67 -20.40
CA ASP A 83 17.16 -7.67 -19.87
C ASP A 83 18.05 -8.74 -20.53
N LEU A 84 17.46 -9.75 -21.18
CA LEU A 84 18.21 -10.70 -22.02
C LEU A 84 18.83 -10.05 -23.29
N GLN A 85 18.45 -8.82 -23.63
CA GLN A 85 18.97 -8.09 -24.80
C GLN A 85 20.14 -7.17 -24.45
N ILE A 86 20.58 -7.15 -23.20
CA ILE A 86 21.71 -6.32 -22.75
C ILE A 86 23.01 -6.79 -23.36
N SER A 87 23.84 -5.84 -23.78
CA SER A 87 25.13 -6.08 -24.42
C SER A 87 26.34 -5.68 -23.57
N ASP A 88 26.11 -5.05 -22.42
CA ASP A 88 27.13 -4.55 -21.50
C ASP A 88 26.98 -5.16 -20.10
N PHE A 89 28.12 -5.58 -19.51
CA PHE A 89 28.11 -6.25 -18.20
C PHE A 89 27.77 -5.31 -17.03
N VAL A 90 28.17 -4.04 -17.11
CA VAL A 90 27.83 -3.04 -16.06
C VAL A 90 26.32 -2.76 -16.06
N GLN A 91 25.74 -2.69 -17.26
CA GLN A 91 24.28 -2.57 -17.40
C GLN A 91 23.58 -3.83 -16.87
N LEU A 92 24.11 -5.02 -17.16
CA LEU A 92 23.56 -6.28 -16.65
C LEU A 92 23.57 -6.30 -15.11
N GLU A 93 24.65 -5.87 -14.48
CA GLU A 93 24.75 -5.81 -13.01
C GLU A 93 23.65 -4.93 -12.40
N ARG A 94 23.44 -3.71 -12.95
CA ARG A 94 22.39 -2.80 -12.47
C ARG A 94 21.00 -3.40 -12.65
N GLN A 95 20.75 -4.03 -13.78
CA GLN A 95 19.44 -4.64 -14.05
C GLN A 95 19.18 -5.88 -13.20
N THR A 96 20.21 -6.71 -12.95
CA THR A 96 20.06 -7.86 -12.03
C THR A 96 19.75 -7.41 -10.61
N GLU A 97 20.28 -6.27 -10.16
CA GLU A 97 19.91 -5.67 -8.86
C GLU A 97 18.45 -5.26 -8.85
N THR A 98 17.97 -4.59 -9.89
CA THR A 98 16.54 -4.20 -10.01
C THR A 98 15.65 -5.42 -10.02
N LEU A 99 15.94 -6.45 -10.83
CA LEU A 99 15.18 -7.69 -10.89
C LEU A 99 15.15 -8.43 -9.55
N ARG A 100 16.26 -8.42 -8.81
CA ARG A 100 16.34 -9.01 -7.47
C ARG A 100 15.40 -8.31 -6.51
N ASN A 101 15.44 -6.99 -6.47
CA ASN A 101 14.59 -6.17 -5.62
C ASN A 101 13.11 -6.36 -5.98
N ASP A 102 12.77 -6.42 -7.26
CA ASP A 102 11.41 -6.69 -7.72
C ASP A 102 10.93 -8.10 -7.35
N ALA A 103 11.80 -9.11 -7.41
CA ALA A 103 11.48 -10.47 -6.96
C ALA A 103 11.23 -10.53 -5.45
N GLU A 104 12.03 -9.83 -4.64
CA GLU A 104 11.83 -9.70 -3.20
C GLU A 104 10.50 -9.01 -2.87
N LYS A 105 10.18 -7.91 -3.56
CA LYS A 105 8.92 -7.18 -3.42
C LYS A 105 7.71 -8.03 -3.82
N LEU A 106 7.81 -8.79 -4.92
CA LEU A 106 6.76 -9.74 -5.36
C LEU A 106 6.53 -10.84 -4.33
N ASN A 107 7.61 -11.46 -3.84
CA ASN A 107 7.53 -12.49 -2.80
C ASN A 107 6.84 -11.97 -1.54
N PHE A 108 7.18 -10.77 -1.14
CA PHE A 108 6.57 -10.10 -0.02
C PHE A 108 5.08 -9.80 -0.24
N PHE A 109 4.72 -9.27 -1.41
CA PHE A 109 3.35 -8.94 -1.77
C PHE A 109 2.47 -10.19 -1.89
N THR A 110 3.04 -11.31 -2.30
CA THR A 110 2.34 -12.60 -2.40
C THR A 110 1.69 -13.00 -1.09
N LYS A 111 2.34 -12.76 0.05
CA LYS A 111 1.80 -13.07 1.38
C LYS A 111 0.45 -12.38 1.64
N ILE A 112 0.28 -11.17 1.08
CA ILE A 112 -0.96 -10.40 1.19
C ILE A 112 -1.95 -10.80 0.09
N ALA A 113 -1.47 -10.97 -1.13
CA ALA A 113 -2.30 -11.28 -2.30
C ALA A 113 -3.02 -12.63 -2.23
N VAL A 114 -2.43 -13.63 -1.55
CA VAL A 114 -3.09 -14.92 -1.30
C VAL A 114 -4.23 -14.84 -0.29
N GLN A 115 -4.30 -13.76 0.49
CA GLN A 115 -5.41 -13.50 1.39
C GLN A 115 -6.56 -12.89 0.57
N LYS A 116 -7.66 -13.61 0.42
CA LYS A 116 -8.82 -13.14 -0.35
C LYS A 116 -9.58 -11.98 0.28
N ASN A 117 -9.25 -11.63 1.51
CA ASN A 117 -9.94 -10.64 2.32
C ASN A 117 -9.16 -9.32 2.33
N THR A 118 -9.81 -8.27 2.82
CA THR A 118 -9.12 -7.03 3.21
C THR A 118 -7.92 -7.36 4.11
N ALA A 119 -6.79 -6.72 3.85
CA ALA A 119 -5.59 -6.83 4.66
C ALA A 119 -5.36 -5.54 5.45
N VAL A 120 -4.88 -5.64 6.68
CA VAL A 120 -4.45 -4.49 7.49
C VAL A 120 -3.02 -4.73 7.96
N ILE A 121 -2.13 -3.81 7.64
CA ILE A 121 -0.75 -3.83 8.07
C ILE A 121 -0.61 -2.91 9.27
N VAL A 122 -0.25 -3.50 10.40
CA VAL A 122 -0.11 -2.80 11.67
C VAL A 122 1.35 -2.71 12.09
N GLY A 123 1.71 -1.69 12.84
CA GLY A 123 3.07 -1.54 13.38
C GLY A 123 3.30 -0.16 13.95
N ALA A 124 4.35 -0.02 14.74
CA ALA A 124 4.74 1.25 15.35
C ALA A 124 5.11 2.31 14.30
N ASN A 125 5.10 3.59 14.71
CA ASN A 125 5.61 4.66 13.85
C ASN A 125 7.08 4.42 13.50
N GLY A 126 7.43 4.57 12.21
CA GLY A 126 8.76 4.27 11.68
C GLY A 126 9.08 2.79 11.56
N SER A 127 8.09 1.87 11.65
CA SER A 127 8.30 0.43 11.39
C SER A 127 8.46 0.09 9.90
N GLY A 128 8.26 1.05 8.99
CA GLY A 128 8.38 0.85 7.54
C GLY A 128 7.06 0.68 6.81
N LYS A 129 5.89 0.92 7.44
CA LYS A 129 4.58 0.80 6.78
C LYS A 129 4.47 1.67 5.51
N SER A 130 4.80 2.95 5.62
CA SER A 130 4.76 3.86 4.47
C SER A 130 5.85 3.55 3.44
N THR A 131 7.00 3.02 3.86
CA THR A 131 8.02 2.50 2.94
C THR A 131 7.45 1.35 2.13
N PHE A 132 6.79 0.39 2.78
CA PHE A 132 6.10 -0.70 2.10
C PHE A 132 5.08 -0.22 1.06
N VAL A 133 4.27 0.80 1.41
CA VAL A 133 3.29 1.39 0.47
C VAL A 133 3.98 2.00 -0.74
N ASN A 134 5.09 2.71 -0.52
CA ASN A 134 5.90 3.28 -1.60
C ASN A 134 6.52 2.19 -2.48
N ASP A 135 7.08 1.14 -1.88
CA ASP A 135 7.68 0.01 -2.59
C ASP A 135 6.67 -0.71 -3.49
N LEU A 136 5.42 -0.87 -3.03
CA LEU A 136 4.35 -1.39 -3.87
C LEU A 136 4.05 -0.48 -5.05
N GLY A 137 4.10 0.83 -4.86
CA GLY A 137 3.92 1.81 -5.94
C GLY A 137 4.99 1.73 -7.02
N GLU A 138 6.22 1.34 -6.65
CA GLU A 138 7.33 1.17 -7.59
C GLU A 138 7.19 -0.07 -8.48
N LEU A 139 6.46 -1.09 -8.03
CA LEU A 139 6.29 -2.35 -8.79
C LEU A 139 5.55 -2.19 -10.13
N SER A 140 5.17 -0.98 -10.54
CA SER A 140 4.46 -0.71 -11.83
C SER A 140 3.29 -1.66 -12.09
N LEU A 141 2.56 -2.00 -11.04
CA LEU A 141 1.43 -2.92 -11.10
C LEU A 141 0.29 -2.31 -11.93
N PRO A 142 -0.17 -2.95 -13.02
CA PRO A 142 -1.19 -2.35 -13.89
C PRO A 142 -2.53 -2.08 -13.20
N ASN A 143 -2.77 -2.75 -12.07
CA ASN A 143 -4.04 -2.68 -11.33
C ASN A 143 -3.81 -2.35 -9.84
N LEU A 144 -2.81 -1.55 -9.53
CA LEU A 144 -2.58 -1.01 -8.20
C LEU A 144 -3.10 0.44 -8.14
N THR A 145 -3.78 0.78 -7.07
CA THR A 145 -4.14 2.15 -6.70
C THR A 145 -3.58 2.42 -5.32
N VAL A 146 -2.70 3.40 -5.19
CA VAL A 146 -2.10 3.80 -3.91
C VAL A 146 -2.69 5.14 -3.47
N ILE A 147 -3.21 5.18 -2.25
CA ILE A 147 -3.71 6.38 -1.60
C ILE A 147 -2.79 6.68 -0.41
N PRO A 148 -1.92 7.69 -0.51
CA PRO A 148 -0.91 7.97 0.52
C PRO A 148 -1.51 8.58 1.79
N ALA A 149 -0.79 8.50 2.91
CA ALA A 149 -1.15 9.16 4.17
C ALA A 149 -1.19 10.68 4.00
N GLN A 150 -0.16 11.22 3.39
CA GLN A 150 -0.10 12.66 3.11
C GLN A 150 -0.84 12.96 1.80
N LYS A 151 -1.89 13.77 1.88
CA LYS A 151 -2.78 14.10 0.77
C LYS A 151 -2.75 15.60 0.52
N ASN A 152 -2.52 15.99 -0.72
CA ASN A 152 -2.75 17.38 -1.13
C ASN A 152 -4.19 17.50 -1.66
N LEU A 153 -5.02 18.17 -0.89
CA LEU A 153 -6.46 18.29 -1.12
C LEU A 153 -6.83 19.69 -1.66
N TYR A 154 -5.89 20.36 -2.34
CA TYR A 154 -6.15 21.63 -2.98
C TYR A 154 -6.77 21.43 -4.37
N PHE A 155 -7.84 22.16 -4.66
CA PHE A 155 -8.48 22.19 -5.97
C PHE A 155 -8.05 23.44 -6.76
N SER A 156 -7.37 23.25 -7.88
CA SER A 156 -6.95 24.32 -8.77
C SER A 156 -7.97 24.50 -9.91
N GLU A 157 -8.74 25.58 -9.87
CA GLU A 157 -9.68 25.90 -10.95
C GLU A 157 -8.97 26.16 -12.29
N GLN A 158 -7.74 26.63 -12.28
CA GLN A 158 -6.97 26.88 -13.48
C GLN A 158 -6.57 25.57 -14.18
N ILE A 159 -6.09 24.60 -13.41
CA ILE A 159 -5.72 23.28 -13.92
C ILE A 159 -6.99 22.58 -14.40
N TYR A 160 -8.03 22.54 -13.61
CA TYR A 160 -9.32 21.93 -13.93
C TYR A 160 -9.90 22.45 -15.28
N LYS A 161 -9.83 23.74 -15.54
CA LYS A 161 -10.34 24.34 -16.78
C LYS A 161 -9.50 24.03 -18.02
N ARG A 162 -8.21 23.75 -17.87
CA ARG A 162 -7.25 23.52 -18.97
C ARG A 162 -7.01 22.04 -19.24
N ASP A 163 -7.18 21.21 -18.22
CA ASP A 163 -6.83 19.81 -18.27
C ASP A 163 -7.98 18.96 -18.83
N HIS A 164 -7.64 17.99 -19.66
CA HIS A 164 -8.53 17.01 -20.25
C HIS A 164 -8.19 15.59 -19.79
N THR A 165 -7.59 15.48 -18.59
CA THR A 165 -7.23 14.19 -18.01
C THR A 165 -8.42 13.25 -18.00
N ASP A 166 -8.27 12.11 -18.67
CA ASP A 166 -9.19 10.99 -18.61
C ASP A 166 -8.79 10.02 -17.48
N GLU A 167 -9.59 8.99 -17.28
CA GLU A 167 -9.33 7.97 -16.24
C GLU A 167 -7.98 7.26 -16.42
N ASP A 168 -7.62 6.92 -17.66
CA ASP A 168 -6.38 6.19 -17.93
C ASP A 168 -5.16 7.05 -17.69
N SER A 169 -5.22 8.33 -18.05
CA SER A 169 -4.18 9.32 -17.78
C SER A 169 -4.03 9.57 -16.29
N TYR A 170 -5.16 9.69 -15.56
CA TYR A 170 -5.17 9.82 -14.12
C TYR A 170 -4.55 8.59 -13.42
N ARG A 171 -4.95 7.38 -13.83
CA ARG A 171 -4.39 6.14 -13.29
C ARG A 171 -2.89 6.03 -13.53
N LYS A 172 -2.42 6.38 -14.72
CA LYS A 172 -0.98 6.39 -15.04
C LYS A 172 -0.20 7.40 -14.20
N ALA A 173 -0.77 8.55 -13.93
CA ALA A 173 -0.16 9.56 -13.06
C ALA A 173 -0.07 9.08 -11.60
N ASN A 174 -1.11 8.39 -11.10
CA ASN A 174 -1.14 7.83 -9.74
C ASN A 174 -0.32 6.54 -9.58
N LEU A 175 -0.09 5.77 -10.65
CA LEU A 175 0.76 4.59 -10.66
C LEU A 175 2.25 4.91 -10.64
N ARG A 176 2.61 6.18 -10.83
CA ARG A 176 3.94 6.68 -10.59
C ARG A 176 3.93 7.47 -9.28
N PRO A 177 3.96 6.84 -8.11
CA PRO A 177 4.44 7.51 -6.94
C PRO A 177 5.89 7.82 -7.31
N SER A 178 6.11 9.00 -7.86
CA SER A 178 7.47 9.46 -8.10
C SER A 178 8.14 9.36 -6.74
N ASN A 179 9.13 8.50 -6.66
CA ASN A 179 10.03 8.36 -5.54
C ASN A 179 10.19 9.72 -4.89
N ASN A 180 9.89 9.83 -3.63
CA ASN A 180 10.08 11.05 -2.85
C ASN A 180 9.23 12.29 -3.23
N ALA A 181 8.18 12.21 -4.02
CA ALA A 181 7.29 13.35 -4.22
C ALA A 181 6.68 13.89 -2.92
N TYR A 182 6.74 13.09 -1.86
CA TYR A 182 6.37 13.46 -0.49
C TYR A 182 7.56 13.72 0.42
N LYS A 183 8.78 13.37 0.01
CA LYS A 183 10.03 13.80 0.65
C LYS A 183 10.74 14.66 -0.40
N ILE A 184 10.75 15.96 -0.18
CA ILE A 184 11.47 16.94 -1.00
C ILE A 184 12.94 16.50 -1.04
N ASP A 185 13.32 15.84 -2.11
CA ASP A 185 14.71 15.63 -2.44
C ASP A 185 15.09 16.60 -3.57
N ASN A 186 16.27 17.17 -3.49
CA ASN A 186 16.76 18.39 -4.13
C ASN A 186 16.78 18.45 -5.67
N SER A 187 15.96 17.69 -6.38
CA SER A 187 15.86 17.75 -7.84
C SER A 187 14.69 18.62 -8.31
N SER A 188 14.98 19.83 -8.71
CA SER A 188 14.09 20.84 -9.31
C SER A 188 12.77 21.13 -8.56
N GLU A 189 12.81 22.16 -7.72
CA GLU A 189 11.68 22.67 -6.93
C GLU A 189 10.39 22.90 -7.73
N SER A 190 10.48 23.23 -9.03
CA SER A 190 9.31 23.52 -9.87
C SER A 190 8.48 22.28 -10.24
N GLU A 191 9.08 21.12 -10.52
CA GLU A 191 8.35 19.89 -10.86
C GLU A 191 7.78 19.20 -9.61
N ALA A 192 8.49 19.25 -8.49
CA ALA A 192 8.00 18.72 -7.22
C ALA A 192 6.79 19.50 -6.71
N VAL A 193 6.81 20.83 -6.82
CA VAL A 193 5.70 21.73 -6.43
C VAL A 193 4.47 21.47 -7.31
N THR A 194 4.63 21.35 -8.62
CA THR A 194 3.51 21.09 -9.55
C THR A 194 2.82 19.76 -9.26
N ARG A 195 3.59 18.69 -8.97
CA ARG A 195 3.04 17.37 -8.64
C ARG A 195 2.34 17.29 -7.27
N LEU A 196 2.71 18.14 -6.31
CA LEU A 196 2.04 18.23 -5.02
C LEU A 196 0.63 18.84 -5.10
N PHE A 197 0.32 19.64 -6.14
CA PHE A 197 -0.94 20.36 -6.25
C PHE A 197 -1.99 19.68 -7.14
N GLU A 198 -1.63 18.63 -7.87
CA GLU A 198 -2.48 18.09 -8.94
C GLU A 198 -3.41 16.91 -8.56
N PRO A 199 -3.10 15.97 -7.65
CA PRO A 199 -3.85 14.71 -7.56
C PRO A 199 -5.35 14.89 -7.30
N PHE A 200 -5.74 15.82 -6.41
CA PHE A 200 -7.14 16.08 -6.09
C PHE A 200 -7.88 16.72 -7.26
N THR A 201 -7.26 17.71 -7.90
CA THR A 201 -7.81 18.39 -9.08
C THR A 201 -7.96 17.42 -10.25
N LEU A 202 -6.94 16.63 -10.55
CA LEU A 202 -6.94 15.66 -11.66
C LEU A 202 -7.98 14.55 -11.43
N MET A 203 -8.16 14.10 -10.19
CA MET A 203 -9.22 13.16 -9.83
C MET A 203 -10.62 13.71 -10.15
N ILE A 204 -10.90 14.92 -9.72
CA ILE A 204 -12.17 15.59 -10.01
C ILE A 204 -12.34 15.78 -11.52
N THR A 205 -11.27 16.18 -12.21
CA THR A 205 -11.25 16.37 -13.67
C THR A 205 -11.59 15.08 -14.40
N ALA A 206 -10.97 13.96 -14.03
CA ALA A 206 -11.23 12.66 -14.64
C ALA A 206 -12.70 12.22 -14.48
N LEU A 207 -13.25 12.37 -13.27
CA LEU A 207 -14.64 12.01 -12.97
C LEU A 207 -15.64 12.88 -13.71
N VAL A 208 -15.38 14.19 -13.86
CA VAL A 208 -16.26 15.11 -14.58
C VAL A 208 -16.14 14.92 -16.09
N ASN A 209 -14.95 14.62 -16.61
CA ASN A 209 -14.77 14.36 -18.04
C ASN A 209 -15.57 13.11 -18.48
N GLU A 210 -15.68 12.08 -17.66
CA GLU A 210 -16.56 10.94 -17.96
C GLU A 210 -18.03 11.40 -18.12
N VAL A 211 -18.53 12.27 -17.23
CA VAL A 211 -19.88 12.82 -17.34
C VAL A 211 -20.07 13.62 -18.64
N VAL A 212 -19.09 14.46 -18.98
CA VAL A 212 -19.11 15.27 -20.21
C VAL A 212 -19.10 14.39 -21.45
N GLN A 213 -18.24 13.38 -21.51
CA GLN A 213 -18.17 12.44 -22.62
C GLN A 213 -19.48 11.69 -22.83
N LEU A 214 -20.08 11.19 -21.74
CA LEU A 214 -21.36 10.47 -21.81
C LEU A 214 -22.54 11.39 -22.22
N SER A 215 -22.48 12.68 -21.90
CA SER A 215 -23.53 13.64 -22.24
C SER A 215 -23.39 14.20 -23.66
N THR A 216 -22.17 14.21 -24.24
CA THR A 216 -21.90 14.77 -25.58
C THR A 216 -21.91 13.73 -26.70
N ASP A 217 -21.81 12.44 -26.37
CA ASP A 217 -21.77 11.38 -27.37
C ASP A 217 -23.18 10.96 -27.81
N GLU A 218 -23.80 11.79 -28.65
CA GLU A 218 -25.10 11.51 -29.26
C GLU A 218 -25.13 10.22 -30.10
N ARG A 219 -23.99 9.76 -30.60
CA ARG A 219 -23.86 8.52 -31.40
C ARG A 219 -23.92 7.27 -30.54
N ASN A 220 -23.62 7.38 -29.27
CA ASN A 220 -23.65 6.29 -28.30
C ASN A 220 -24.84 6.37 -27.32
N PHE A 221 -25.95 6.98 -27.74
CA PHE A 221 -27.14 7.15 -26.91
C PHE A 221 -27.61 5.82 -26.28
N GLU A 222 -27.43 4.69 -26.93
CA GLU A 222 -27.75 3.36 -26.38
C GLU A 222 -26.73 2.87 -25.34
N LEU A 223 -25.45 3.24 -25.48
CA LEU A 223 -24.39 2.94 -24.53
C LEU A 223 -24.48 3.83 -23.29
N SER A 224 -24.80 5.13 -23.49
CA SER A 224 -24.98 6.06 -22.37
C SER A 224 -26.15 5.69 -21.45
N LYS A 225 -27.17 5.00 -21.97
CA LYS A 225 -28.25 4.44 -21.16
C LYS A 225 -27.84 3.24 -20.29
N ARG A 226 -26.71 2.59 -20.58
CA ARG A 226 -26.26 1.38 -19.88
C ARG A 226 -25.19 1.63 -18.83
N SER A 227 -24.43 2.70 -18.90
CA SER A 227 -23.37 3.03 -17.96
C SER A 227 -23.76 4.20 -17.04
N VAL A 228 -23.78 3.96 -15.74
CA VAL A 228 -23.93 5.02 -14.74
C VAL A 228 -22.58 5.69 -14.56
N PRO A 229 -22.46 7.02 -14.77
CA PRO A 229 -21.20 7.72 -14.53
C PRO A 229 -20.65 7.48 -13.13
N LYS A 230 -19.34 7.40 -13.00
CA LYS A 230 -18.70 7.22 -11.68
C LYS A 230 -19.01 8.37 -10.75
N TRP A 231 -19.21 9.57 -11.29
CA TRP A 231 -19.67 10.73 -10.53
C TRP A 231 -21.02 10.50 -9.82
N ASP A 232 -21.95 9.85 -10.46
CA ASP A 232 -23.27 9.52 -9.84
C ASP A 232 -23.10 8.51 -8.71
N ASN A 233 -22.18 7.56 -8.86
CA ASN A 233 -21.85 6.62 -7.80
C ASN A 233 -21.12 7.33 -6.65
N LEU A 234 -20.23 8.27 -6.96
CA LEU A 234 -19.57 9.12 -5.97
C LEU A 234 -20.60 9.88 -5.14
N THR A 235 -21.53 10.57 -5.79
CA THR A 235 -22.59 11.35 -5.09
C THR A 235 -23.50 10.48 -4.24
N LYS A 236 -23.84 9.26 -4.70
CA LYS A 236 -24.63 8.29 -3.91
C LYS A 236 -23.88 7.84 -2.65
N ILE A 237 -22.58 7.57 -2.75
CA ILE A 237 -21.74 7.19 -1.60
C ILE A 237 -21.56 8.38 -0.67
N TRP A 238 -21.27 9.55 -1.23
CA TRP A 238 -21.09 10.79 -0.50
C TRP A 238 -22.33 11.12 0.37
N ASN A 239 -23.53 11.10 -0.21
CA ASN A 239 -24.77 11.41 0.50
C ASN A 239 -25.06 10.46 1.66
N LYS A 240 -24.53 9.24 1.64
CA LYS A 240 -24.63 8.33 2.80
C LYS A 240 -23.73 8.76 3.96
N VAL A 241 -22.64 9.47 3.69
CA VAL A 241 -21.64 9.88 4.69
C VAL A 241 -21.85 11.33 5.12
N ILE A 242 -22.07 12.24 4.14
CA ILE A 242 -22.24 13.69 4.31
C ILE A 242 -23.53 14.11 3.58
N PRO A 243 -24.69 14.03 4.20
CA PRO A 243 -25.97 14.29 3.53
C PRO A 243 -26.29 15.78 3.33
N ASP A 244 -25.65 16.68 4.05
CA ASP A 244 -25.91 18.13 4.03
C ASP A 244 -25.17 18.89 2.91
N VAL A 245 -24.30 18.22 2.18
CA VAL A 245 -23.58 18.78 1.02
C VAL A 245 -23.90 17.95 -0.21
N THR A 246 -24.34 18.61 -1.26
CA THR A 246 -24.55 18.01 -2.58
C THR A 246 -23.62 18.63 -3.63
N PHE A 247 -23.54 18.02 -4.81
CA PHE A 247 -22.71 18.54 -5.90
C PHE A 247 -23.58 18.84 -7.11
N CYS A 248 -23.30 19.96 -7.78
CA CYS A 248 -23.79 20.22 -9.11
C CYS A 248 -22.68 19.98 -10.12
N VAL A 249 -23.01 19.29 -11.22
CA VAL A 249 -22.13 19.11 -12.38
C VAL A 249 -22.89 19.62 -13.59
N ASP A 250 -22.36 20.66 -14.21
CA ASP A 250 -22.80 21.15 -15.52
C ASP A 250 -21.84 20.61 -16.58
N GLY A 251 -22.28 19.57 -17.28
CA GLY A 251 -21.50 18.93 -18.34
C GLY A 251 -21.25 19.85 -19.53
N VAL A 252 -22.18 20.78 -19.84
CA VAL A 252 -22.06 21.71 -20.98
C VAL A 252 -20.96 22.74 -20.75
N HIS A 253 -20.91 23.31 -19.54
CA HIS A 253 -19.92 24.33 -19.18
C HIS A 253 -18.72 23.76 -18.41
N ARG A 254 -18.65 22.45 -18.22
CA ARG A 254 -17.65 21.78 -17.36
C ARG A 254 -17.51 22.44 -15.99
N GLN A 255 -18.65 22.75 -15.36
CA GLN A 255 -18.66 23.35 -14.03
C GLN A 255 -19.03 22.29 -13.00
N VAL A 256 -18.30 22.28 -11.92
CA VAL A 256 -18.56 21.41 -10.77
C VAL A 256 -18.33 22.20 -9.49
N TYR A 257 -19.31 22.17 -8.58
CA TYR A 257 -19.22 22.85 -7.30
C TYR A 257 -20.10 22.19 -6.24
N PRO A 258 -19.66 22.23 -4.97
CA PRO A 258 -20.48 21.82 -3.85
C PRO A 258 -21.59 22.85 -3.55
N ILE A 259 -22.71 22.34 -3.05
CA ILE A 259 -23.87 23.12 -2.63
C ILE A 259 -24.22 22.74 -1.20
N ARG A 260 -24.36 23.74 -0.32
CA ARG A 260 -24.88 23.60 1.05
C ARG A 260 -25.90 24.71 1.30
N ASN A 261 -27.04 24.35 1.84
CA ASN A 261 -28.18 25.29 2.09
C ASN A 261 -28.55 26.11 0.84
N ASN A 262 -28.59 25.49 -0.33
CA ASN A 262 -28.84 26.11 -1.63
C ASN A 262 -27.80 27.18 -2.06
N GLN A 263 -26.64 27.23 -1.43
CA GLN A 263 -25.55 28.13 -1.80
C GLN A 263 -24.38 27.34 -2.39
N GLN A 264 -23.93 27.79 -3.55
CA GLN A 264 -22.74 27.24 -4.22
C GLN A 264 -21.48 27.82 -3.61
N TYR A 265 -20.43 27.00 -3.51
CA TYR A 265 -19.14 27.46 -3.04
C TYR A 265 -17.97 26.67 -3.67
N SER A 266 -16.75 27.16 -3.50
CA SER A 266 -15.55 26.51 -4.04
C SER A 266 -15.24 25.21 -3.28
N PHE A 267 -14.68 24.21 -3.98
CA PHE A 267 -14.15 22.99 -3.37
C PHE A 267 -13.16 23.27 -2.23
N ASN A 268 -12.37 24.33 -2.35
CA ASN A 268 -11.40 24.70 -1.32
C ASN A 268 -12.03 25.14 0.00
N LYS A 269 -13.32 25.46 0.01
CA LYS A 269 -14.10 25.77 1.22
C LYS A 269 -14.69 24.54 1.92
N LEU A 270 -14.60 23.36 1.31
CA LEU A 270 -14.87 22.12 2.02
C LEU A 270 -13.86 21.97 3.16
N SER A 271 -14.28 21.39 4.27
CA SER A 271 -13.35 21.01 5.35
C SER A 271 -12.34 19.97 4.87
N ASP A 272 -11.21 19.84 5.53
CA ASP A 272 -10.19 18.85 5.13
C ASP A 272 -10.71 17.41 5.23
N GLY A 273 -11.58 17.13 6.22
CA GLY A 273 -12.28 15.85 6.31
C GLY A 273 -13.20 15.60 5.12
N GLU A 274 -13.99 16.58 4.69
CA GLU A 274 -14.85 16.47 3.51
C GLU A 274 -14.04 16.25 2.22
N LYS A 275 -12.99 17.02 2.03
CA LYS A 275 -12.07 16.81 0.88
C LYS A 275 -11.42 15.41 0.91
N CYS A 276 -11.03 14.96 2.09
CA CYS A 276 -10.45 13.64 2.27
C CYS A 276 -11.44 12.51 1.91
N ILE A 277 -12.70 12.62 2.36
CA ILE A 277 -13.77 11.67 1.98
C ILE A 277 -13.96 11.64 0.48
N LEU A 278 -14.04 12.83 -0.15
CA LEU A 278 -14.18 12.95 -1.60
C LEU A 278 -13.00 12.30 -2.34
N PHE A 279 -11.79 12.53 -1.84
CA PHE A 279 -10.58 11.96 -2.39
C PHE A 279 -10.55 10.42 -2.28
N TYR A 280 -10.96 9.86 -1.15
CA TYR A 280 -11.07 8.41 -0.99
C TYR A 280 -12.10 7.80 -1.93
N ILE A 281 -13.32 8.37 -1.99
CA ILE A 281 -14.38 7.87 -2.88
C ILE A 281 -13.92 7.91 -4.34
N GLY A 282 -13.38 9.05 -4.78
CA GLY A 282 -12.94 9.24 -6.16
C GLY A 282 -11.83 8.26 -6.58
N ASN A 283 -10.79 8.10 -5.76
CA ASN A 283 -9.70 7.15 -6.05
C ASN A 283 -10.19 5.71 -6.11
N VAL A 284 -11.08 5.30 -5.20
CA VAL A 284 -11.62 3.94 -5.17
C VAL A 284 -12.52 3.67 -6.39
N LEU A 285 -13.30 4.66 -6.83
CA LEU A 285 -14.14 4.52 -8.03
C LEU A 285 -13.34 4.56 -9.34
N LEU A 286 -12.24 5.30 -9.37
CA LEU A 286 -11.32 5.36 -10.51
C LEU A 286 -10.37 4.16 -10.57
N ALA A 287 -10.24 3.38 -9.50
CA ALA A 287 -9.44 2.16 -9.51
C ALA A 287 -9.94 1.18 -10.57
N LYS A 288 -9.04 0.48 -11.25
CA LYS A 288 -9.40 -0.56 -12.23
C LYS A 288 -10.22 -1.68 -11.59
N ASP A 289 -10.93 -2.42 -12.41
CA ASP A 289 -11.62 -3.62 -11.94
C ASP A 289 -10.61 -4.64 -11.40
N ASN A 290 -10.99 -5.28 -10.28
CA ASN A 290 -10.17 -6.21 -9.53
C ASN A 290 -8.83 -5.61 -9.05
N ALA A 291 -8.73 -4.32 -8.81
CA ALA A 291 -7.51 -3.67 -8.36
C ALA A 291 -7.11 -4.05 -6.92
N TYR A 292 -5.82 -3.90 -6.64
CA TYR A 292 -5.32 -3.75 -5.28
C TYR A 292 -5.39 -2.26 -4.91
N VAL A 293 -6.15 -1.95 -3.85
CA VAL A 293 -6.31 -0.58 -3.34
C VAL A 293 -5.55 -0.48 -2.02
N VAL A 294 -4.39 0.15 -2.07
CA VAL A 294 -3.52 0.36 -0.90
C VAL A 294 -3.79 1.74 -0.32
N VAL A 295 -4.08 1.80 0.96
CA VAL A 295 -4.43 3.04 1.65
C VAL A 295 -3.56 3.21 2.88
N ASP A 296 -2.73 4.24 2.86
CA ASP A 296 -1.88 4.57 4.01
C ASP A 296 -2.62 5.54 4.94
N GLU A 297 -2.74 5.17 6.20
CA GLU A 297 -3.46 5.89 7.25
C GLU A 297 -4.89 6.31 6.84
N PRO A 298 -5.81 5.35 6.64
CA PRO A 298 -7.18 5.59 6.17
C PRO A 298 -8.04 6.43 7.12
N GLU A 299 -7.63 6.58 8.36
CA GLU A 299 -8.27 7.36 9.42
C GLU A 299 -7.88 8.84 9.45
N THR A 300 -6.83 9.24 8.74
CA THR A 300 -6.30 10.61 8.77
C THR A 300 -7.36 11.63 8.36
N PHE A 301 -7.49 12.72 9.11
CA PHE A 301 -8.49 13.80 8.98
C PHE A 301 -9.95 13.41 9.30
N LEU A 302 -10.23 12.17 9.69
CA LEU A 302 -11.59 11.69 9.92
C LEU A 302 -11.77 11.17 11.34
N ASN A 303 -13.00 11.32 11.89
CA ASN A 303 -13.35 10.67 13.15
C ASN A 303 -13.75 9.19 12.93
N ALA A 304 -13.72 8.40 13.99
CA ALA A 304 -13.96 6.96 13.96
C ALA A 304 -15.30 6.56 13.31
N ALA A 305 -16.37 7.26 13.61
CA ALA A 305 -17.68 6.95 13.05
C ALA A 305 -17.71 7.17 11.53
N ILE A 306 -17.04 8.21 11.05
CA ILE A 306 -17.02 8.57 9.62
C ILE A 306 -16.12 7.62 8.85
N TYR A 307 -14.87 7.41 9.27
CA TYR A 307 -13.95 6.56 8.49
C TYR A 307 -14.41 5.11 8.48
N ASN A 308 -14.94 4.57 9.57
CA ASN A 308 -15.43 3.20 9.58
C ASN A 308 -16.60 3.03 8.62
N LYS A 309 -17.60 3.92 8.67
CA LYS A 309 -18.74 3.91 7.77
C LYS A 309 -18.34 4.05 6.30
N LEU A 310 -17.41 4.96 6.00
CA LEU A 310 -16.91 5.20 4.65
C LEU A 310 -16.26 3.95 4.07
N TRP A 311 -15.31 3.35 4.80
CA TRP A 311 -14.58 2.18 4.32
C TRP A 311 -15.46 0.95 4.20
N ASP A 312 -16.46 0.75 5.09
CA ASP A 312 -17.43 -0.33 4.95
C ASP A 312 -18.26 -0.19 3.67
N ILE A 313 -18.67 1.04 3.33
CA ILE A 313 -19.38 1.32 2.07
C ILE A 313 -18.46 1.05 0.88
N LEU A 314 -17.23 1.59 0.86
CA LEU A 314 -16.31 1.45 -0.26
C LEU A 314 -15.94 -0.01 -0.53
N ILE A 315 -15.65 -0.79 0.51
CA ILE A 315 -15.37 -2.23 0.40
C ILE A 315 -16.62 -2.96 -0.14
N SER A 316 -17.81 -2.58 0.32
CA SER A 316 -19.05 -3.22 -0.15
C SER A 316 -19.40 -2.90 -1.61
N VAL A 317 -19.02 -1.71 -2.11
CA VAL A 317 -19.24 -1.28 -3.50
C VAL A 317 -18.22 -1.89 -4.45
N ARG A 318 -16.96 -2.00 -4.03
CA ARG A 318 -15.86 -2.54 -4.83
C ARG A 318 -15.38 -3.90 -4.29
N LYS A 319 -16.31 -4.86 -4.25
CA LYS A 319 -16.03 -6.26 -3.85
C LYS A 319 -15.06 -6.98 -4.79
N ASP A 320 -14.90 -6.46 -5.98
CA ASP A 320 -13.92 -6.90 -6.97
C ASP A 320 -12.49 -6.55 -6.57
N CYS A 321 -12.30 -5.49 -5.79
CA CYS A 321 -11.00 -5.02 -5.35
C CYS A 321 -10.55 -5.68 -4.04
N GLN A 322 -9.23 -5.81 -3.86
CA GLN A 322 -8.63 -6.16 -2.59
C GLN A 322 -8.08 -4.90 -1.91
N PHE A 323 -8.58 -4.60 -0.72
CA PHE A 323 -8.13 -3.44 0.05
C PHE A 323 -6.98 -3.83 0.98
N ILE A 324 -5.95 -3.01 1.00
CA ILE A 324 -4.77 -3.15 1.87
C ILE A 324 -4.59 -1.84 2.62
N PHE A 325 -4.83 -1.87 3.91
CA PHE A 325 -4.69 -0.68 4.76
C PHE A 325 -3.39 -0.75 5.55
N THR A 326 -2.72 0.38 5.73
CA THR A 326 -1.69 0.52 6.75
C THR A 326 -2.22 1.44 7.84
N SER A 327 -2.21 1.00 9.07
CA SER A 327 -2.74 1.79 10.17
C SER A 327 -2.00 1.48 11.47
N HIS A 328 -1.94 2.47 12.35
CA HIS A 328 -1.55 2.33 13.74
C HIS A 328 -2.71 2.62 14.70
N ASN A 329 -3.91 2.90 14.17
CA ASN A 329 -5.09 3.25 14.96
C ASN A 329 -5.85 1.98 15.39
N PRO A 330 -5.92 1.68 16.70
CA PRO A 330 -6.61 0.50 17.23
C PRO A 330 -8.08 0.42 16.83
N GLU A 331 -8.81 1.54 16.85
CA GLU A 331 -10.24 1.57 16.50
C GLU A 331 -10.48 1.20 15.04
N PHE A 332 -9.63 1.68 14.13
CA PHE A 332 -9.69 1.29 12.72
C PHE A 332 -9.44 -0.19 12.53
N ILE A 333 -8.39 -0.72 13.18
CA ILE A 333 -7.99 -2.12 13.07
C ILE A 333 -9.07 -3.03 13.63
N MET A 334 -9.60 -2.71 14.81
CA MET A 334 -10.67 -3.49 15.46
C MET A 334 -11.98 -3.51 14.67
N ALA A 335 -12.30 -2.44 13.94
CA ALA A 335 -13.48 -2.38 13.08
C ALA A 335 -13.37 -3.32 11.87
N ARG A 336 -12.16 -3.75 11.47
CA ARG A 336 -11.89 -4.64 10.33
C ARG A 336 -11.78 -6.11 10.75
N ARG A 337 -12.74 -6.62 11.51
CA ARG A 337 -12.73 -7.97 12.15
C ARG A 337 -12.54 -9.14 11.19
N GLY A 338 -12.88 -8.99 9.91
CA GLY A 338 -12.71 -10.01 8.89
C GLY A 338 -11.44 -9.87 8.06
N ALA A 339 -10.60 -8.87 8.37
CA ALA A 339 -9.36 -8.63 7.64
C ALA A 339 -8.24 -9.57 8.09
N SER A 340 -7.32 -9.85 7.18
CA SER A 340 -6.04 -10.48 7.52
C SER A 340 -5.09 -9.39 8.05
N ILE A 341 -4.59 -9.58 9.27
CA ILE A 341 -3.74 -8.58 9.91
C ILE A 341 -2.28 -9.00 9.82
N PHE A 342 -1.45 -8.11 9.31
CA PHE A 342 -0.02 -8.29 9.18
C PHE A 342 0.72 -7.35 10.12
N TRP A 343 1.64 -7.88 10.88
CA TRP A 343 2.52 -7.08 11.70
C TRP A 343 3.77 -6.67 10.94
N CYS A 344 3.95 -5.36 10.77
CA CYS A 344 5.18 -4.74 10.30
C CYS A 344 6.13 -4.56 11.49
N LYS A 345 7.05 -5.52 11.64
CA LYS A 345 7.89 -5.62 12.84
C LYS A 345 9.02 -4.61 12.83
N GLN A 346 9.76 -4.53 11.73
CA GLN A 346 10.96 -3.73 11.65
C GLN A 346 11.25 -3.32 10.20
N PHE A 347 11.75 -2.09 10.07
CA PHE A 347 12.40 -1.62 8.87
C PHE A 347 13.91 -1.72 9.06
N SER A 348 14.58 -2.44 8.17
CA SER A 348 16.04 -2.51 8.10
C SER A 348 16.51 -1.79 6.84
N PRO A 349 17.17 -0.64 6.97
CA PRO A 349 17.68 0.08 5.81
C PRO A 349 18.62 -0.80 4.95
N PRO A 350 18.66 -0.61 3.62
CA PRO A 350 17.94 0.46 2.94
C PRO A 350 16.44 0.18 2.75
N ASP A 351 15.99 -1.10 2.56
CA ASP A 351 14.65 -1.35 2.01
C ASP A 351 13.94 -2.57 2.61
N LYS A 352 14.48 -3.24 3.64
CA LYS A 352 13.89 -4.47 4.18
C LYS A 352 12.78 -4.19 5.19
N VAL A 353 11.55 -4.60 4.82
CA VAL A 353 10.38 -4.62 5.72
C VAL A 353 10.04 -6.06 6.08
N GLU A 354 9.96 -6.38 7.37
CA GLU A 354 9.51 -7.70 7.83
C GLU A 354 8.01 -7.67 8.16
N LEU A 355 7.20 -8.41 7.38
CA LEU A 355 5.78 -8.61 7.66
C LEU A 355 5.50 -10.03 8.12
N ARG A 356 4.65 -10.14 9.15
CA ARG A 356 4.12 -11.41 9.63
C ARG A 356 2.61 -11.39 9.71
N LEU A 357 1.98 -12.42 9.17
CA LEU A 357 0.54 -12.64 9.38
C LEU A 357 0.30 -12.97 10.84
N LEU A 358 -0.62 -12.26 11.47
CA LEU A 358 -1.04 -12.51 12.85
C LEU A 358 -2.18 -13.53 12.89
N ASP A 359 -2.00 -14.61 13.63
CA ASP A 359 -3.06 -15.60 13.89
C ASP A 359 -3.70 -15.32 15.26
N PHE A 360 -4.93 -14.79 15.22
CA PHE A 360 -5.69 -14.42 16.42
C PHE A 360 -6.39 -15.57 17.15
N LYS A 361 -6.07 -16.82 16.85
CA LYS A 361 -6.71 -17.98 17.51
C LYS A 361 -6.43 -18.09 19.01
N ASN A 362 -5.53 -17.29 19.55
CA ASN A 362 -5.17 -17.28 20.96
C ASN A 362 -5.70 -16.00 21.62
N ASN A 363 -6.73 -16.09 22.36
CA ASN A 363 -7.43 -15.29 23.38
C ASN A 363 -6.89 -13.91 23.86
N LEU A 364 -5.97 -13.24 23.19
CA LEU A 364 -5.62 -11.85 23.48
C LEU A 364 -6.71 -10.93 22.94
N PRO A 365 -7.22 -9.98 23.75
CA PRO A 365 -8.08 -8.92 23.24
C PRO A 365 -7.40 -8.19 22.09
N MET A 366 -8.17 -7.90 21.02
CA MET A 366 -7.62 -7.28 19.81
C MET A 366 -7.01 -5.89 20.10
N ASP A 367 -7.62 -5.13 21.01
CA ASP A 367 -7.14 -3.83 21.47
C ASP A 367 -5.75 -3.93 22.10
N LEU A 368 -5.58 -4.88 23.01
CA LEU A 368 -4.29 -5.12 23.65
C LEU A 368 -3.25 -5.59 22.63
N LEU A 369 -3.61 -6.52 21.75
CA LEU A 369 -2.69 -6.99 20.72
C LEU A 369 -2.27 -5.87 19.78
N THR A 370 -3.20 -5.02 19.38
CA THR A 370 -2.92 -3.87 18.50
C THR A 370 -1.97 -2.87 19.15
N GLU A 371 -2.17 -2.61 20.45
CA GLU A 371 -1.31 -1.71 21.21
C GLU A 371 0.10 -2.31 21.40
N LEU A 372 0.19 -3.61 21.64
CA LEU A 372 1.45 -4.34 21.79
C LEU A 372 2.24 -4.40 20.49
N VAL A 373 1.56 -4.64 19.38
CA VAL A 373 2.18 -4.65 18.05
C VAL A 373 2.68 -3.25 17.65
N GLY A 374 1.98 -2.20 18.08
CA GLY A 374 2.39 -0.81 17.87
C GLY A 374 3.58 -0.36 18.73
N SER A 375 3.90 -1.06 19.80
CA SER A 375 4.97 -0.70 20.74
C SER A 375 6.33 -1.30 20.32
N ARG A 376 7.38 -0.47 20.32
CA ARG A 376 8.77 -0.93 20.18
C ARG A 376 9.43 -1.25 21.52
N LYS A 377 8.77 -0.89 22.63
CA LYS A 377 9.28 -1.10 23.99
C LYS A 377 8.96 -2.54 24.43
N LYS A 378 9.75 -3.04 25.35
CA LYS A 378 9.42 -4.27 26.08
C LYS A 378 8.12 -4.08 26.84
N ILE A 379 7.40 -5.14 27.12
CA ILE A 379 6.11 -5.08 27.78
C ILE A 379 6.22 -5.61 29.20
N LEU A 380 5.65 -4.88 30.13
CA LEU A 380 5.53 -5.22 31.54
C LEU A 380 4.03 -5.34 31.88
N PHE A 381 3.54 -6.56 32.11
CA PHE A 381 2.19 -6.75 32.64
C PHE A 381 2.19 -6.59 34.14
N CYS A 382 1.26 -5.80 34.70
CA CYS A 382 1.09 -5.63 36.12
C CYS A 382 -0.36 -5.87 36.57
N GLU A 383 -0.57 -6.08 37.83
CA GLU A 383 -1.91 -6.17 38.43
C GLU A 383 -2.62 -4.81 38.48
N GLY A 384 -3.94 -4.84 38.58
CA GLY A 384 -4.77 -3.67 38.80
C GLY A 384 -5.29 -3.01 37.52
N THR A 385 -5.52 -1.72 37.61
CA THR A 385 -6.00 -0.82 36.56
C THR A 385 -5.03 0.36 36.42
N GLU A 386 -5.26 1.24 35.45
CA GLU A 386 -4.46 2.47 35.29
C GLU A 386 -4.42 3.37 36.52
N ASN A 387 -5.38 3.22 37.43
CA ASN A 387 -5.43 3.95 38.70
C ASN A 387 -4.75 3.20 39.87
N SER A 388 -4.24 1.99 39.66
CA SER A 388 -3.55 1.23 40.69
C SER A 388 -2.14 1.74 40.97
N TYR A 389 -1.67 1.56 42.19
CA TYR A 389 -0.32 1.96 42.61
C TYR A 389 0.75 1.24 41.77
N ASP A 390 0.57 -0.06 41.53
CA ASP A 390 1.53 -0.85 40.75
C ASP A 390 1.71 -0.29 39.37
N TYR A 391 0.61 0.06 38.65
CA TYR A 391 0.68 0.70 37.35
C TYR A 391 1.39 2.05 37.39
N GLN A 392 1.07 2.89 38.39
CA GLN A 392 1.68 4.22 38.52
C GLN A 392 3.18 4.12 38.83
N ILE A 393 3.56 3.21 39.73
CA ILE A 393 4.97 3.01 40.12
C ILE A 393 5.77 2.45 38.91
N PHE A 394 5.27 1.39 38.31
CA PHE A 394 5.99 0.75 37.20
C PHE A 394 6.06 1.66 35.96
N SER A 395 4.99 2.40 35.67
CA SER A 395 5.00 3.39 34.59
C SER A 395 6.01 4.52 34.82
N ALA A 396 6.18 4.95 36.07
CA ALA A 396 7.15 5.99 36.41
C ALA A 396 8.61 5.48 36.35
N ILE A 397 8.85 4.23 36.79
CA ILE A 397 10.19 3.65 36.86
C ILE A 397 10.68 3.20 35.47
N PHE A 398 9.79 2.59 34.69
CA PHE A 398 10.16 1.91 33.43
C PHE A 398 9.69 2.65 32.17
N LEU A 399 9.35 3.94 32.25
CA LEU A 399 8.78 4.75 31.17
C LEU A 399 9.59 4.68 29.86
N ASP A 400 10.90 4.63 29.96
CA ASP A 400 11.78 4.70 28.76
C ASP A 400 11.98 3.34 28.09
N GLU A 401 11.92 2.24 28.84
CA GLU A 401 12.26 0.92 28.33
C GLU A 401 11.05 0.01 28.11
N TYR A 402 9.97 0.21 28.87
CA TYR A 402 8.81 -0.67 28.92
C TYR A 402 7.51 0.05 28.61
N THR A 403 6.60 -0.69 27.97
CA THR A 403 5.18 -0.34 27.96
C THR A 403 4.50 -1.10 29.08
N VAL A 404 4.07 -0.40 30.14
CA VAL A 404 3.40 -1.01 31.30
C VAL A 404 1.93 -1.18 31.00
N LYS A 405 1.38 -2.41 31.25
CA LYS A 405 -0.01 -2.76 31.00
C LYS A 405 -0.66 -3.37 32.24
N PRO A 406 -1.63 -2.68 32.87
CA PRO A 406 -2.44 -3.24 33.92
C PRO A 406 -3.50 -4.17 33.32
N VAL A 407 -3.53 -5.42 33.77
CA VAL A 407 -4.44 -6.45 33.20
C VAL A 407 -5.42 -7.04 34.23
N GLY A 408 -5.53 -6.44 35.39
CA GLY A 408 -6.44 -6.88 36.47
C GLY A 408 -5.75 -7.75 37.51
N GLY A 409 -6.31 -8.91 37.87
CA GLY A 409 -5.72 -9.75 38.92
C GLY A 409 -4.57 -10.62 38.41
N HIS A 410 -3.79 -11.18 39.37
CA HIS A 410 -2.56 -11.94 39.06
C HIS A 410 -2.77 -13.12 38.09
N GLU A 411 -3.92 -13.79 38.11
CA GLU A 411 -4.23 -14.84 37.14
C GLU A 411 -4.24 -14.34 35.69
N LYS A 412 -4.76 -13.13 35.51
CA LYS A 412 -4.74 -12.49 34.20
C LYS A 412 -3.32 -12.09 33.80
N VAL A 413 -2.49 -11.60 34.71
CA VAL A 413 -1.07 -11.33 34.44
C VAL A 413 -0.38 -12.59 33.93
N ILE A 414 -0.56 -13.71 34.59
CA ILE A 414 -0.01 -15.00 34.18
C ILE A 414 -0.57 -15.44 32.81
N GLN A 415 -1.87 -15.29 32.57
CA GLN A 415 -2.53 -15.66 31.34
C GLN A 415 -2.01 -14.83 30.17
N TYR A 416 -1.99 -13.51 30.32
CA TYR A 416 -1.52 -12.59 29.27
C TYR A 416 -0.03 -12.80 28.99
N THR A 417 0.78 -13.01 30.02
CA THR A 417 2.21 -13.31 29.88
C THR A 417 2.44 -14.59 29.08
N LYS A 418 1.77 -15.69 29.47
CA LYS A 418 1.88 -16.98 28.76
C LYS A 418 1.43 -16.86 27.31
N THR A 419 0.33 -16.15 27.05
CA THR A 419 -0.19 -15.95 25.70
C THR A 419 0.78 -15.10 24.87
N PHE A 420 1.31 -14.04 25.44
CA PHE A 420 2.25 -13.17 24.77
C PHE A 420 3.59 -13.87 24.51
N LEU A 421 4.12 -14.63 25.46
CA LEU A 421 5.32 -15.46 25.27
C LEU A 421 5.11 -16.51 24.17
N SER A 422 3.96 -17.20 24.17
CA SER A 422 3.66 -18.17 23.11
C SER A 422 3.57 -17.54 21.74
N PHE A 423 3.15 -16.28 21.68
CA PHE A 423 3.13 -15.46 20.49
C PHE A 423 4.54 -15.04 20.07
N GLN A 424 5.37 -14.56 21.01
CA GLN A 424 6.75 -14.18 20.73
C GLN A 424 7.63 -15.37 20.32
N VAL A 425 7.51 -16.53 20.98
CA VAL A 425 8.27 -17.75 20.62
C VAL A 425 7.94 -18.20 19.21
N LYS A 426 6.66 -18.12 18.81
CA LYS A 426 6.27 -18.37 17.42
C LYS A 426 6.80 -17.31 16.45
N CYS A 427 7.11 -16.13 16.96
CA CYS A 427 7.48 -14.97 16.18
C CYS A 427 8.99 -14.69 16.11
N ASN A 428 9.78 -14.95 17.13
CA ASN A 428 11.13 -14.39 17.25
C ASN A 428 12.26 -15.40 17.53
N GLY A 429 11.98 -16.57 18.02
CA GLY A 429 13.07 -17.51 18.42
C GLY A 429 13.95 -17.05 19.60
N ASP A 430 13.90 -15.80 20.05
CA ASP A 430 14.73 -15.23 21.12
C ASP A 430 13.91 -14.73 22.31
N ASN A 431 14.35 -15.13 23.51
CA ASN A 431 13.63 -14.97 24.79
C ASN A 431 13.86 -13.63 25.52
N GLU A 432 14.50 -12.63 24.92
CA GLU A 432 15.04 -11.49 25.70
C GLU A 432 14.09 -10.31 25.97
N SER A 433 12.81 -10.37 25.63
CA SER A 433 11.98 -9.15 25.61
C SER A 433 10.83 -9.08 26.62
N LEU A 434 10.75 -9.97 27.62
CA LEU A 434 9.66 -9.95 28.61
C LEU A 434 10.18 -10.01 30.05
N ILE A 435 9.70 -9.10 30.90
CA ILE A 435 9.77 -9.20 32.36
C ILE A 435 8.33 -9.24 32.89
N VAL A 436 8.07 -10.17 33.79
CA VAL A 436 6.80 -10.31 34.51
C VAL A 436 7.05 -9.97 35.97
N VAL A 437 6.24 -9.09 36.53
CA VAL A 437 6.23 -8.74 37.94
C VAL A 437 4.84 -8.99 38.53
#